data_c774c62a485743adce0ffbf5ca2ad6db
#
_entry.id   c774c62a485743adce0ffbf5ca2ad6db
#
_cell.length_a   1.000
_cell.length_b   1.000
_cell.length_c   1.000
_cell.angle_alpha   90.00
_cell.angle_beta   90.00
_cell.angle_gamma   90.00
#
_symmetry.space_group_name_H-M   'P 1'
#
loop_
_entity.id
_entity.type
_entity.pdbx_description
1 polymer ?
#
loop_
_entity_poly.entity_id
_entity_poly.type
_entity_poly.pdbx_seq_one_letter_code
_entity_poly.pdbx_strand_id
1 'polypeptide(L)' 'MEAIMDASSQTLTIEQAYQVMLAFLEREVDLTESSDLADLLAGYKLDADGRASDPALWEEWLEAVGRVRQAP' A
#
# COMPACT_ATOMS: atom_id res chain seq x y z
N MET A 1 -0.51 5.27 21.08
CA MET A 1 -0.28 4.73 20.81
C MET A 1 0.44 4.06 20.67
N GLU A 2 0.75 3.76 20.73
CA GLU A 2 1.55 3.17 20.62
C GLU A 2 1.34 1.83 20.54
N ALA A 3 0.43 1.38 20.91
CA ALA A 3 0.23 0.04 20.92
C ALA A 3 0.51 -0.49 19.64
N ILE A 4 0.06 0.17 18.80
CA ILE A 4 0.45 -0.16 17.64
C ILE A 4 1.83 -0.36 17.66
N MET A 5 2.33 -0.04 18.70
CA MET A 5 3.67 0.02 18.79
C MET A 5 4.30 -1.28 18.73
N ASP A 6 3.61 -2.28 19.09
CA ASP A 6 4.17 -3.55 18.84
C ASP A 6 4.40 -3.71 17.37
N ALA A 7 3.56 -3.09 16.60
CA ALA A 7 3.78 -3.08 15.19
C ALA A 7 5.05 -2.31 14.88
N SER A 8 5.38 -1.33 15.70
CA SER A 8 6.58 -0.56 15.43
C SER A 8 7.84 -1.35 15.70
N SER A 9 7.76 -2.44 16.43
CA SER A 9 8.92 -3.30 16.63
C SER A 9 9.12 -4.26 15.46
N GLN A 10 8.19 -4.28 14.51
CA GLN A 10 8.28 -5.10 13.32
C GLN A 10 8.53 -4.21 12.13
N THR A 11 9.36 -4.67 11.22
CA THR A 11 9.63 -3.89 10.01
C THR A 11 8.96 -4.57 8.83
N LEU A 12 8.57 -3.75 7.87
CA LEU A 12 8.01 -4.24 6.61
C LEU A 12 8.95 -3.83 5.49
N THR A 13 9.10 -4.69 4.50
CA THR A 13 9.76 -4.27 3.28
C THR A 13 8.84 -3.30 2.54
N ILE A 14 9.40 -2.58 1.58
CA ILE A 14 8.61 -1.66 0.76
C ILE A 14 7.53 -2.44 0.02
N GLU A 15 7.84 -3.64 -0.45
CA GLU A 15 6.87 -4.50 -1.12
C GLU A 15 5.75 -4.93 -0.17
N GLN A 16 6.11 -5.32 1.05
CA GLN A 16 5.10 -5.71 2.03
C GLN A 16 4.20 -4.56 2.41
N ALA A 17 4.77 -3.36 2.53
CA ALA A 17 3.97 -2.18 2.84
C ALA A 17 2.95 -1.91 1.74
N TYR A 18 3.34 -2.10 0.47
CA TYR A 18 2.43 -1.93 -0.64
C TYR A 18 1.29 -2.97 -0.55
N GLN A 19 1.62 -4.21 -0.23
CA GLN A 19 0.62 -5.26 -0.09
C GLN A 19 -0.35 -4.97 1.06
N VAL A 20 0.16 -4.44 2.17
CA VAL A 20 -0.69 -4.06 3.29
C VAL A 20 -1.65 -2.95 2.88
N MET A 21 -1.15 -1.96 2.13
CA MET A 21 -2.01 -0.89 1.64
C MET A 21 -3.13 -1.44 0.77
N LEU A 22 -2.81 -2.36 -0.13
CA LEU A 22 -3.83 -2.95 -1.00
C LEU A 22 -4.87 -3.71 -0.18
N ALA A 23 -4.43 -4.51 0.79
CA ALA A 23 -5.35 -5.28 1.61
C ALA A 23 -6.27 -4.36 2.40
N PHE A 24 -5.73 -3.28 2.93
CA PHE A 24 -6.51 -2.32 3.69
C PHE A 24 -7.55 -1.65 2.79
N LEU A 25 -7.15 -1.21 1.60
CA LEU A 25 -8.06 -0.52 0.70
C LEU A 25 -9.12 -1.47 0.13
N GLU A 26 -8.77 -2.74 -0.09
CA GLU A 26 -9.76 -3.72 -0.53
C GLU A 26 -10.84 -3.91 0.52
N ARG A 27 -10.45 -3.88 1.78
CA ARG A 27 -11.43 -3.94 2.85
C ARG A 27 -12.35 -2.72 2.82
N GLU A 28 -11.79 -1.53 2.55
CA GLU A 28 -12.58 -0.32 2.46
C GLU A 28 -13.57 -0.37 1.30
N VAL A 29 -13.18 -0.98 0.19
CA VAL A 29 -14.10 -1.20 -0.93
C VAL A 29 -15.29 -2.03 -0.45
N ASP A 30 -15.02 -3.13 0.25
CA ASP A 30 -16.09 -4.00 0.73
C ASP A 30 -17.03 -3.29 1.71
N LEU A 31 -16.47 -2.45 2.57
CA LEU A 31 -17.26 -1.76 3.58
C LEU A 31 -18.07 -0.59 3.01
N THR A 32 -17.53 0.09 2.01
CA THR A 32 -18.17 1.29 1.45
C THR A 32 -18.89 1.02 0.14
N GLU A 33 -18.62 -0.13 -0.48
CA GLU A 33 -19.17 -0.50 -1.78
C GLU A 33 -18.87 0.57 -2.84
N SER A 34 -17.70 1.19 -2.73
CA SER A 34 -17.30 2.25 -3.65
C SER A 34 -16.78 1.66 -4.95
N SER A 35 -17.53 1.84 -6.04
CA SER A 35 -17.08 1.36 -7.33
C SER A 35 -15.91 2.16 -7.86
N ASP A 36 -15.82 3.44 -7.52
CA ASP A 36 -14.70 4.27 -7.95
C ASP A 36 -13.40 3.78 -7.33
N LEU A 37 -13.43 3.44 -6.04
CA LEU A 37 -12.24 2.92 -5.37
C LEU A 37 -11.88 1.54 -5.91
N ALA A 38 -12.87 0.70 -6.17
CA ALA A 38 -12.63 -0.62 -6.74
C ALA A 38 -11.97 -0.49 -8.12
N ASP A 39 -12.45 0.46 -8.93
CA ASP A 39 -11.87 0.67 -10.25
C ASP A 39 -10.42 1.14 -10.15
N LEU A 40 -10.13 2.02 -9.20
CA LEU A 40 -8.78 2.49 -8.98
C LEU A 40 -7.87 1.31 -8.60
N LEU A 41 -8.32 0.49 -7.66
CA LEU A 41 -7.50 -0.63 -7.19
C LEU A 41 -7.29 -1.69 -8.24
N ALA A 42 -8.18 -1.77 -9.22
CA ALA A 42 -8.00 -2.73 -10.31
C ALA A 42 -6.70 -2.51 -11.06
N GLY A 43 -6.20 -1.29 -11.08
CA GLY A 43 -4.92 -0.97 -11.71
C GLY A 43 -3.72 -1.17 -10.81
N TYR A 44 -3.93 -1.58 -9.56
CA TYR A 44 -2.86 -1.68 -8.57
C TYR A 44 -2.43 -3.13 -8.34
N LYS A 45 -2.64 -3.98 -9.32
CA LYS A 45 -2.36 -5.41 -9.17
C LYS A 45 -0.89 -5.66 -8.90
N LEU A 46 -0.64 -6.76 -8.18
CA LEU A 46 0.72 -7.17 -7.87
C LEU A 46 1.30 -8.02 -8.97
N ASP A 47 2.62 -7.93 -9.15
CA ASP A 47 3.33 -8.86 -10.00
C ASP A 47 3.88 -10.00 -9.14
N ALA A 48 4.68 -10.86 -9.73
CA ALA A 48 5.21 -12.04 -9.03
C ALA A 48 6.15 -11.68 -7.89
N ASP A 49 6.72 -10.47 -7.93
CA ASP A 49 7.66 -10.04 -6.90
C ASP A 49 6.98 -9.29 -5.76
N GLY A 50 5.67 -9.16 -5.80
CA GLY A 50 4.94 -8.42 -4.76
C GLY A 50 5.00 -6.92 -4.94
N ARG A 51 5.30 -6.45 -6.14
CA ARG A 51 5.33 -5.03 -6.49
C ARG A 51 4.17 -4.71 -7.39
N ALA A 52 3.91 -3.41 -7.59
CA ALA A 52 2.91 -3.03 -8.57
C ALA A 52 3.33 -3.54 -9.94
N SER A 53 2.40 -4.15 -10.67
CA SER A 53 2.72 -4.68 -11.99
C SER A 53 2.97 -3.57 -13.01
N ASP A 54 2.45 -2.37 -12.76
CA ASP A 54 2.72 -1.20 -13.59
C ASP A 54 3.99 -0.53 -13.08
N PRO A 55 5.07 -0.49 -13.87
CA PRO A 55 6.32 0.11 -13.39
C PRO A 55 6.19 1.58 -13.04
N ALA A 56 5.36 2.33 -13.75
CA ALA A 56 5.18 3.74 -13.44
C ALA A 56 4.51 3.91 -12.09
N LEU A 57 3.54 3.07 -11.79
CA LEU A 57 2.88 3.10 -10.49
C LEU A 57 3.85 2.73 -9.37
N TRP A 58 4.70 1.74 -9.62
CA TRP A 58 5.70 1.34 -8.63
C TRP A 58 6.66 2.49 -8.32
N GLU A 59 7.05 3.25 -9.33
CA GLU A 59 7.91 4.42 -9.12
C GLU A 59 7.21 5.47 -8.27
N GLU A 60 5.92 5.68 -8.47
CA GLU A 60 5.16 6.62 -7.67
C GLU A 60 5.09 6.16 -6.21
N TRP A 61 4.95 4.85 -6.01
CA TRP A 61 4.95 4.29 -4.67
C TRP A 61 6.29 4.54 -3.97
N LEU A 62 7.39 4.30 -4.68
CA LEU A 62 8.72 4.54 -4.12
C LEU A 62 8.92 6.01 -3.75
N GLU A 63 8.41 6.93 -4.57
CA GLU A 63 8.49 8.34 -4.26
C GLU A 63 7.69 8.67 -2.99
N ALA A 64 6.51 8.07 -2.85
CA ALA A 64 5.70 8.31 -1.66
C ALA A 64 6.39 7.77 -0.40
N VAL A 65 7.01 6.60 -0.52
CA VAL A 65 7.80 6.05 0.60
C VAL A 65 8.91 7.00 0.99
N GLY A 66 9.61 7.54 -0.01
CA GLY A 66 10.70 8.49 0.25
C GLY A 66 10.22 9.74 0.96
N ARG A 67 9.06 10.27 0.57
CA ARG A 67 8.51 11.47 1.21
C ARG A 67 8.18 11.20 2.68
N VAL A 68 7.60 10.03 2.96
CA VAL A 68 7.24 9.69 4.35
C VAL A 68 8.50 9.52 5.20
N ARG A 69 9.51 8.87 4.65
CA ARG A 69 10.74 8.64 5.40
C ARG A 69 11.52 9.91 5.67
N GLN A 70 11.34 10.93 4.83
CA GLN A 70 12.02 12.21 5.00
C GLN A 70 11.24 13.17 5.87
N ALA A 71 9.98 12.85 6.17
CA ALA A 71 9.16 13.72 7.00
C ALA A 71 9.72 13.78 8.42
N PRO A 72 9.70 14.95 9.06
CA PRO A 72 10.19 15.09 10.42
C PRO A 72 9.34 14.31 11.41
#